data_30e6aac861e85e28dfb0b883ad571ce5
#
_entry.id   30e6aac861e85e28dfb0b883ad571ce5
#
_cell.length_a   1.000
_cell.length_b   1.000
_cell.length_c   1.000
_cell.angle_alpha   90.00
_cell.angle_beta   90.00
_cell.angle_gamma   90.00
#
_symmetry.space_group_name_H-M   'P 1'
#
loop_
_entity.id
_entity.type
_entity.pdbx_description
1 polymer ?
#
loop_
_entity_poly.entity_id
_entity_poly.type
_entity_poly.pdbx_seq_one_letter_code
_entity_poly.pdbx_strand_id
1 'polypeptide(L)'
;MLIAISIIAGLAWLLLRKKDTLDLSTVSLDNVESGGVIIVKGNEDLVEQKNRYTEGGEESFELKLTGDGGMTFWLNWHQNGDLIAAITKEVGFGELKLTSADLEMFDSQQTGEFDFGDVVYHIIDSGESQLYENCEPNGESFYYWDFADEEHEHVINIQYWDENTYEASIGRYIRESDIEIYSMSDNS
;
A
#
# COMPACT_ATOMS: atom_id res chain seq x y z
N MET A 1 -12.84 -39.57 32.74
CA MET A 1 -11.48 -39.09 32.64
C MET A 1 -10.89 -39.42 31.26
N LEU A 2 -11.39 -38.78 30.18
CA LEU A 2 -11.00 -39.06 28.78
C LEU A 2 -11.25 -37.84 27.86
N ILE A 3 -10.87 -36.64 28.29
CA ILE A 3 -11.01 -35.42 27.45
C ILE A 3 -9.68 -34.70 27.22
N ALA A 4 -8.58 -35.15 27.83
CA ALA A 4 -7.30 -34.43 27.78
C ALA A 4 -6.35 -34.84 26.63
N ILE A 5 -6.68 -35.84 25.81
CA ILE A 5 -5.75 -36.38 24.78
C ILE A 5 -5.96 -35.76 23.40
N SER A 6 -7.11 -35.14 23.14
CA SER A 6 -7.42 -34.64 21.79
C SER A 6 -6.81 -33.24 21.50
N ILE A 7 -6.40 -32.48 22.51
CA ILE A 7 -5.87 -31.12 22.33
C ILE A 7 -4.36 -31.18 21.98
N ILE A 8 -3.64 -32.17 22.46
CA ILE A 8 -2.19 -32.31 22.22
C ILE A 8 -1.90 -32.79 20.79
N ALA A 9 -2.79 -33.61 20.22
CA ALA A 9 -2.63 -34.06 18.83
C ALA A 9 -2.84 -32.97 17.79
N GLY A 10 -3.71 -31.99 18.07
CA GLY A 10 -3.96 -30.83 17.19
C GLY A 10 -2.78 -29.85 17.12
N LEU A 11 -2.15 -29.59 18.28
CA LEU A 11 -0.98 -28.71 18.34
C LEU A 11 0.27 -29.36 17.75
N ALA A 12 0.45 -30.70 17.89
CA ALA A 12 1.56 -31.42 17.27
C ALA A 12 1.42 -31.50 15.73
N TRP A 13 0.18 -31.52 15.21
CA TRP A 13 -0.05 -31.51 13.75
C TRP A 13 0.23 -30.13 13.12
N LEU A 14 -0.04 -29.02 13.85
CA LEU A 14 0.32 -27.68 13.42
C LEU A 14 1.85 -27.45 13.42
N LEU A 15 2.57 -28.07 14.35
CA LEU A 15 4.03 -27.97 14.44
C LEU A 15 4.78 -28.88 13.45
N LEU A 16 4.08 -29.87 12.88
CA LEU A 16 4.63 -30.81 11.88
C LEU A 16 4.24 -30.47 10.44
N ARG A 17 3.48 -29.37 10.21
CA ARG A 17 3.40 -28.82 8.86
C ARG A 17 4.82 -28.50 8.43
N LYS A 18 5.30 -29.29 7.47
CA LYS A 18 6.54 -29.09 6.76
C LYS A 18 6.75 -27.57 6.59
N LYS A 19 7.80 -27.09 7.16
CA LYS A 19 8.41 -25.84 6.77
C LYS A 19 8.91 -26.09 5.36
N ASP A 20 8.06 -25.89 4.35
CA ASP A 20 8.55 -25.80 2.99
C ASP A 20 9.56 -24.66 3.05
N THR A 21 10.80 -24.99 2.82
CA THR A 21 11.88 -24.01 2.73
C THR A 21 11.54 -23.17 1.52
N LEU A 22 10.91 -22.00 1.77
CA LEU A 22 10.78 -20.95 0.76
C LEU A 22 12.16 -20.78 0.14
N ASP A 23 12.22 -20.87 -1.17
CA ASP A 23 13.41 -20.50 -1.90
C ASP A 23 13.54 -18.98 -1.78
N LEU A 24 14.34 -18.54 -0.82
CA LEU A 24 14.55 -17.11 -0.50
C LEU A 24 15.04 -16.30 -1.70
N SER A 25 15.50 -16.95 -2.77
CA SER A 25 15.92 -16.28 -4.01
C SER A 25 14.76 -15.74 -4.83
N THR A 26 13.50 -16.14 -4.54
CA THR A 26 12.28 -15.71 -5.26
C THR A 26 11.35 -14.86 -4.41
N VAL A 27 11.71 -14.58 -3.15
CA VAL A 27 10.89 -13.79 -2.23
C VAL A 27 11.11 -12.31 -2.51
N SER A 28 10.13 -11.66 -3.12
CA SER A 28 10.12 -10.23 -3.39
C SER A 28 8.69 -9.70 -3.29
N LEU A 29 8.54 -8.38 -3.13
CA LEU A 29 7.23 -7.73 -3.13
C LEU A 29 6.43 -8.03 -4.40
N ASP A 30 7.10 -8.20 -5.53
CA ASP A 30 6.45 -8.51 -6.81
C ASP A 30 5.75 -9.87 -6.80
N ASN A 31 6.21 -10.80 -5.96
CA ASN A 31 5.71 -12.18 -5.88
C ASN A 31 4.69 -12.38 -4.75
N VAL A 32 4.45 -11.37 -3.92
CA VAL A 32 3.43 -11.45 -2.87
C VAL A 32 2.05 -11.31 -3.49
N GLU A 33 1.16 -12.20 -3.11
CA GLU A 33 -0.22 -12.29 -3.58
C GLU A 33 -1.21 -12.16 -2.40
N SER A 34 -2.50 -12.01 -2.70
CA SER A 34 -3.56 -12.08 -1.70
C SER A 34 -3.48 -13.36 -0.89
N GLY A 35 -3.62 -13.26 0.43
CA GLY A 35 -3.43 -14.35 1.39
C GLY A 35 -1.98 -14.52 1.86
N GLY A 36 -1.03 -13.77 1.27
CA GLY A 36 0.33 -13.66 1.77
C GLY A 36 0.40 -12.91 3.09
N VAL A 37 1.53 -13.01 3.78
CA VAL A 37 1.81 -12.29 5.02
C VAL A 37 3.12 -11.54 4.88
N ILE A 38 3.10 -10.26 5.19
CA ILE A 38 4.29 -9.40 5.22
C ILE A 38 4.45 -8.79 6.61
N ILE A 39 5.67 -8.41 6.93
CA ILE A 39 5.98 -7.68 8.16
C ILE A 39 6.42 -6.27 7.76
N VAL A 40 5.68 -5.26 8.18
CA VAL A 40 6.01 -3.86 7.94
C VAL A 40 6.36 -3.20 9.27
N LYS A 41 7.59 -2.72 9.42
CA LYS A 41 8.10 -2.13 10.68
C LYS A 41 7.85 -3.00 11.91
N GLY A 42 7.95 -4.32 11.75
CA GLY A 42 7.78 -5.29 12.82
C GLY A 42 6.33 -5.68 13.13
N ASN A 43 5.35 -5.17 12.38
CA ASN A 43 3.96 -5.59 12.48
C ASN A 43 3.66 -6.63 11.38
N GLU A 44 3.00 -7.71 11.77
CA GLU A 44 2.59 -8.78 10.85
C GLU A 44 1.23 -8.41 10.25
N ASP A 45 1.17 -8.31 8.93
CA ASP A 45 0.01 -7.87 8.18
C ASP A 45 -0.39 -8.91 7.13
N LEU A 46 -1.70 -9.20 7.05
CA LEU A 46 -2.27 -10.05 6.01
C LEU A 46 -2.49 -9.23 4.73
N VAL A 47 -2.03 -9.75 3.60
CA VAL A 47 -2.32 -9.17 2.28
C VAL A 47 -3.71 -9.58 1.84
N GLU A 48 -4.62 -8.60 1.74
CA GLU A 48 -5.98 -8.83 1.25
C GLU A 48 -6.07 -8.72 -0.27
N GLN A 49 -5.35 -7.76 -0.85
CA GLN A 49 -5.45 -7.41 -2.25
C GLN A 49 -4.12 -6.88 -2.76
N LYS A 50 -3.82 -7.11 -4.04
CA LYS A 50 -2.71 -6.51 -4.76
C LYS A 50 -3.22 -5.77 -5.98
N ASN A 51 -2.89 -4.50 -6.09
CA ASN A 51 -3.24 -3.66 -7.21
C ASN A 51 -1.98 -3.29 -8.01
N ARG A 52 -2.19 -3.00 -9.29
CA ARG A 52 -1.17 -2.47 -10.17
C ARG A 52 -1.64 -1.14 -10.75
N TYR A 53 -0.74 -0.19 -10.82
CA TYR A 53 -0.95 1.11 -11.46
C TYR A 53 -0.03 1.24 -12.66
N THR A 54 -0.46 1.99 -13.68
CA THR A 54 0.39 2.32 -14.82
C THR A 54 0.29 3.79 -15.19
N GLU A 55 1.43 4.41 -15.40
CA GLU A 55 1.54 5.79 -15.82
C GLU A 55 2.71 5.94 -16.79
N GLY A 56 2.46 6.50 -17.98
CA GLY A 56 3.51 6.75 -18.96
C GLY A 56 4.31 5.52 -19.42
N GLY A 57 3.85 4.30 -19.08
CA GLY A 57 4.55 3.04 -19.34
C GLY A 57 5.40 2.55 -18.16
N GLU A 58 5.41 3.26 -17.03
CA GLU A 58 5.96 2.81 -15.76
C GLU A 58 4.87 2.09 -14.95
N GLU A 59 5.29 1.16 -14.10
CA GLU A 59 4.39 0.39 -13.22
C GLU A 59 4.71 0.66 -11.76
N SER A 60 3.67 0.81 -10.95
CA SER A 60 3.73 0.78 -9.50
C SER A 60 2.70 -0.19 -8.94
N PHE A 61 2.87 -0.57 -7.70
CA PHE A 61 2.04 -1.58 -7.06
C PHE A 61 1.58 -1.14 -5.70
N GLU A 62 0.50 -1.76 -5.25
CA GLU A 62 -0.08 -1.51 -3.95
C GLU A 62 -0.59 -2.81 -3.34
N LEU A 63 -0.32 -3.03 -2.06
CA LEU A 63 -0.94 -4.08 -1.26
C LEU A 63 -1.90 -3.46 -0.26
N LYS A 64 -3.13 -3.94 -0.25
CA LYS A 64 -4.05 -3.71 0.85
C LYS A 64 -3.72 -4.67 1.98
N LEU A 65 -3.43 -4.12 3.14
CA LEU A 65 -2.97 -4.85 4.31
C LEU A 65 -3.99 -4.75 5.44
N THR A 66 -4.21 -5.86 6.12
CA THR A 66 -4.97 -5.87 7.37
C THR A 66 -4.05 -6.30 8.50
N GLY A 67 -3.84 -5.37 9.42
CA GLY A 67 -3.06 -5.57 10.63
C GLY A 67 -3.89 -5.95 11.85
N ASP A 68 -3.26 -5.98 12.99
CA ASP A 68 -3.88 -6.26 14.28
C ASP A 68 -5.08 -5.32 14.55
N GLY A 69 -6.18 -5.91 15.04
CA GLY A 69 -7.40 -5.17 15.34
C GLY A 69 -8.24 -4.81 14.11
N GLY A 70 -7.91 -5.33 12.92
CA GLY A 70 -8.66 -5.09 11.68
C GLY A 70 -8.40 -3.71 11.08
N MET A 71 -7.29 -3.09 11.40
CA MET A 71 -6.87 -1.83 10.77
C MET A 71 -6.38 -2.09 9.35
N THR A 72 -6.85 -1.28 8.41
CA THR A 72 -6.45 -1.33 7.00
C THR A 72 -5.37 -0.31 6.72
N PHE A 73 -4.34 -0.75 6.01
CA PHE A 73 -3.23 0.06 5.50
C PHE A 73 -2.98 -0.29 4.04
N TRP A 74 -2.25 0.59 3.36
CA TRP A 74 -1.84 0.39 1.99
C TRP A 74 -0.31 0.51 1.92
N LEU A 75 0.36 -0.53 1.40
CA LEU A 75 1.77 -0.48 1.06
C LEU A 75 1.90 -0.21 -0.43
N ASN A 76 2.34 0.97 -0.78
CA ASN A 76 2.57 1.40 -2.16
C ASN A 76 4.05 1.33 -2.46
N TRP A 77 4.42 0.85 -3.66
CA TRP A 77 5.82 0.87 -4.09
C TRP A 77 5.97 0.94 -5.59
N HIS A 78 7.09 1.49 -6.01
CA HIS A 78 7.61 1.35 -7.36
C HIS A 78 9.10 1.09 -7.32
N GLN A 79 9.64 0.48 -8.37
CA GLN A 79 11.05 0.18 -8.48
C GLN A 79 11.60 0.69 -9.81
N ASN A 80 12.40 1.74 -9.71
CA ASN A 80 13.14 2.30 -10.85
C ASN A 80 14.62 2.42 -10.42
N GLY A 81 15.28 1.26 -10.25
CA GLY A 81 16.59 1.14 -9.62
C GLY A 81 16.46 0.87 -8.12
N ASP A 82 16.29 1.90 -7.31
CA ASP A 82 16.01 1.78 -5.88
C ASP A 82 14.50 1.58 -5.63
N LEU A 83 14.16 0.82 -4.58
CA LEU A 83 12.79 0.66 -4.12
C LEU A 83 12.35 1.95 -3.41
N ILE A 84 11.29 2.58 -3.91
CA ILE A 84 10.58 3.66 -3.22
C ILE A 84 9.27 3.10 -2.71
N ALA A 85 9.05 3.14 -1.41
CA ALA A 85 7.86 2.59 -0.78
C ALA A 85 7.27 3.53 0.28
N ALA A 86 5.95 3.49 0.41
CA ALA A 86 5.21 4.22 1.42
C ALA A 86 4.11 3.35 2.03
N ILE A 87 3.88 3.51 3.33
CA ILE A 87 2.72 2.96 4.03
C ILE A 87 1.71 4.07 4.29
N THR A 88 0.48 3.88 3.83
CA THR A 88 -0.58 4.88 3.89
C THR A 88 -1.85 4.32 4.51
N LYS A 89 -2.75 5.19 4.88
CA LYS A 89 -4.12 4.90 5.30
C LYS A 89 -5.07 5.92 4.70
N GLU A 90 -6.31 5.56 4.54
CA GLU A 90 -7.35 6.47 4.06
C GLU A 90 -7.57 7.64 5.03
N VAL A 91 -7.86 8.78 4.45
CA VAL A 91 -8.31 10.00 5.12
C VAL A 91 -9.41 10.63 4.29
N GLY A 92 -10.40 11.22 4.94
CA GLY A 92 -11.46 11.93 4.20
C GLY A 92 -10.89 13.15 3.45
N PHE A 93 -11.14 13.26 2.14
CA PHE A 93 -10.66 14.42 1.35
C PHE A 93 -11.03 15.77 2.01
N GLY A 94 -12.25 15.88 2.56
CA GLY A 94 -12.69 17.09 3.28
C GLY A 94 -11.88 17.43 4.54
N GLU A 95 -11.16 16.46 5.12
CA GLU A 95 -10.30 16.70 6.29
C GLU A 95 -9.03 17.48 5.90
N LEU A 96 -8.58 17.34 4.64
CA LEU A 96 -7.42 18.06 4.11
C LEU A 96 -7.69 19.56 3.92
N LYS A 97 -8.97 19.98 3.94
CA LYS A 97 -9.42 21.37 3.73
C LYS A 97 -9.00 21.96 2.39
N LEU A 98 -8.73 21.10 1.42
CA LEU A 98 -8.49 21.46 0.03
C LEU A 98 -9.81 21.45 -0.75
N THR A 99 -9.85 22.26 -1.80
CA THR A 99 -10.93 22.27 -2.79
C THR A 99 -10.42 21.78 -4.14
N SER A 100 -11.33 21.44 -5.06
CA SER A 100 -10.94 21.13 -6.45
C SER A 100 -10.20 22.30 -7.12
N ALA A 101 -10.57 23.54 -6.80
CA ALA A 101 -9.90 24.72 -7.35
C ALA A 101 -8.46 24.86 -6.84
N ASP A 102 -8.15 24.44 -5.60
CA ASP A 102 -6.79 24.42 -5.08
C ASP A 102 -5.95 23.40 -5.84
N LEU A 103 -6.49 22.18 -6.07
CA LEU A 103 -5.82 21.13 -6.83
C LEU A 103 -5.55 21.54 -8.28
N GLU A 104 -6.55 22.13 -8.96
CA GLU A 104 -6.39 22.67 -10.32
C GLU A 104 -5.32 23.78 -10.37
N MET A 105 -5.25 24.62 -9.34
CA MET A 105 -4.23 25.67 -9.23
C MET A 105 -2.84 25.06 -9.06
N PHE A 106 -2.66 24.09 -8.17
CA PHE A 106 -1.37 23.40 -7.95
C PHE A 106 -0.89 22.73 -9.22
N ASP A 107 -1.80 22.04 -9.93
CA ASP A 107 -1.51 21.39 -11.19
C ASP A 107 -1.07 22.38 -12.27
N SER A 108 -1.82 23.47 -12.46
CA SER A 108 -1.53 24.48 -13.49
C SER A 108 -0.21 25.21 -13.25
N GLN A 109 0.19 25.40 -11.99
CA GLN A 109 1.41 26.07 -11.59
C GLN A 109 2.59 25.14 -11.40
N GLN A 110 2.35 23.84 -11.32
CA GLN A 110 3.34 22.79 -10.97
C GLN A 110 4.05 23.13 -9.64
N THR A 111 3.35 23.81 -8.75
CA THR A 111 3.81 24.19 -7.41
C THR A 111 2.63 24.50 -6.52
N GLY A 112 2.76 24.23 -5.23
CA GLY A 112 1.76 24.53 -4.23
C GLY A 112 2.08 23.86 -2.92
N GLU A 113 1.51 24.40 -1.85
CA GLU A 113 1.69 23.88 -0.52
C GLU A 113 0.40 24.00 0.29
N PHE A 114 0.23 23.14 1.27
CA PHE A 114 -0.83 23.24 2.26
C PHE A 114 -0.42 22.58 3.57
N ASP A 115 -1.07 23.01 4.67
CA ASP A 115 -0.85 22.47 5.99
C ASP A 115 -1.85 21.35 6.29
N PHE A 116 -1.35 20.21 6.79
CA PHE A 116 -2.19 19.17 7.37
C PHE A 116 -1.57 18.64 8.67
N GLY A 117 -2.29 18.80 9.79
CA GLY A 117 -1.70 18.60 11.10
C GLY A 117 -0.59 19.63 11.37
N ASP A 118 0.57 19.14 11.76
CA ASP A 118 1.76 19.96 12.03
C ASP A 118 2.79 19.88 10.87
N VAL A 119 2.38 19.41 9.69
CA VAL A 119 3.24 19.16 8.54
C VAL A 119 2.81 20.04 7.37
N VAL A 120 3.77 20.67 6.69
CA VAL A 120 3.59 21.36 5.43
C VAL A 120 3.87 20.40 4.28
N TYR A 121 2.90 20.24 3.39
CA TYR A 121 3.00 19.36 2.23
C TYR A 121 3.14 20.18 0.95
N HIS A 122 4.05 19.79 0.09
CA HIS A 122 4.29 20.40 -1.22
C HIS A 122 3.89 19.40 -2.31
N ILE A 123 3.27 19.89 -3.39
CA ILE A 123 3.00 19.06 -4.55
C ILE A 123 4.32 18.59 -5.15
N ILE A 124 4.44 17.29 -5.41
CA ILE A 124 5.62 16.66 -6.00
C ILE A 124 5.33 16.06 -7.37
N ASP A 125 4.08 15.63 -7.61
CA ASP A 125 3.66 15.07 -8.89
C ASP A 125 2.15 15.18 -9.07
N SER A 126 1.67 15.15 -10.33
CA SER A 126 0.26 15.06 -10.69
C SER A 126 0.10 14.55 -12.12
N GLY A 127 -0.94 13.78 -12.39
CA GLY A 127 -1.15 13.24 -13.72
C GLY A 127 -2.33 12.28 -13.85
N GLU A 128 -2.44 11.66 -15.02
CA GLU A 128 -3.39 10.59 -15.30
C GLU A 128 -2.73 9.23 -15.11
N SER A 129 -3.37 8.35 -14.37
CA SER A 129 -2.94 6.98 -14.15
C SER A 129 -4.08 6.00 -14.37
N GLN A 130 -3.77 4.71 -14.43
CA GLN A 130 -4.74 3.63 -14.52
C GLN A 130 -4.53 2.64 -13.39
N LEU A 131 -5.59 2.36 -12.64
CA LEU A 131 -5.65 1.31 -11.63
C LEU A 131 -6.11 -0.01 -12.25
N TYR A 132 -5.42 -1.08 -11.95
CA TYR A 132 -5.78 -2.46 -12.25
C TYR A 132 -5.99 -3.21 -10.95
N GLU A 133 -7.24 -3.24 -10.47
CA GLU A 133 -7.57 -3.96 -9.24
C GLU A 133 -7.25 -5.45 -9.34
N ASN A 134 -6.67 -6.02 -8.29
CA ASN A 134 -6.20 -7.41 -8.28
C ASN A 134 -5.32 -7.79 -9.48
N CYS A 135 -4.63 -6.79 -10.06
CA CYS A 135 -3.85 -6.95 -11.30
C CYS A 135 -4.67 -7.47 -12.49
N GLU A 136 -6.01 -7.34 -12.46
CA GLU A 136 -6.90 -7.73 -13.57
C GLU A 136 -6.62 -6.89 -14.82
N PRO A 137 -6.97 -7.38 -16.04
CA PRO A 137 -6.61 -6.70 -17.29
C PRO A 137 -7.41 -5.42 -17.58
N ASN A 138 -8.52 -5.18 -16.88
CA ASN A 138 -9.36 -4.01 -17.10
C ASN A 138 -8.97 -2.90 -16.13
N GLY A 139 -8.30 -1.88 -16.64
CA GLY A 139 -7.90 -0.71 -15.85
C GLY A 139 -8.96 0.38 -15.84
N GLU A 140 -9.06 1.10 -14.74
CA GLU A 140 -9.87 2.29 -14.56
C GLU A 140 -8.96 3.51 -14.50
N SER A 141 -9.30 4.57 -15.26
CA SER A 141 -8.50 5.81 -15.29
C SER A 141 -8.90 6.74 -14.17
N PHE A 142 -7.94 7.39 -13.57
CA PHE A 142 -8.13 8.43 -12.58
C PHE A 142 -7.07 9.51 -12.74
N TYR A 143 -7.30 10.70 -12.14
CA TYR A 143 -6.31 11.76 -12.00
C TYR A 143 -5.78 11.78 -10.58
N TYR A 144 -4.48 12.05 -10.38
CA TYR A 144 -3.87 12.07 -9.06
C TYR A 144 -3.07 13.33 -8.79
N TRP A 145 -2.86 13.60 -7.50
CA TRP A 145 -1.92 14.58 -6.95
C TRP A 145 -1.17 13.97 -5.79
N ASP A 146 0.15 13.98 -5.89
CA ASP A 146 1.05 13.54 -4.86
C ASP A 146 1.71 14.71 -4.15
N PHE A 147 1.75 14.63 -2.84
CA PHE A 147 2.34 15.64 -1.98
C PHE A 147 3.29 14.99 -1.00
N ALA A 148 4.40 15.67 -0.69
CA ALA A 148 5.34 15.28 0.35
C ALA A 148 5.78 16.49 1.17
N ASP A 149 6.29 16.24 2.37
CA ASP A 149 7.02 17.25 3.15
C ASP A 149 8.43 17.47 2.59
N GLU A 150 9.12 18.51 3.06
CA GLU A 150 10.45 18.88 2.57
C GLU A 150 11.50 17.77 2.80
N GLU A 151 11.37 17.03 3.90
CA GLU A 151 12.25 15.91 4.24
C GLU A 151 11.92 14.60 3.51
N HIS A 152 10.82 14.54 2.77
CA HIS A 152 10.29 13.33 2.16
C HIS A 152 10.08 12.19 3.17
N GLU A 153 9.59 12.54 4.36
CA GLU A 153 9.19 11.56 5.37
C GLU A 153 7.69 11.23 5.32
N HIS A 154 6.89 12.23 4.96
CA HIS A 154 5.43 12.14 4.92
C HIS A 154 4.90 12.28 3.49
N VAL A 155 3.81 11.61 3.20
CA VAL A 155 3.16 11.61 1.89
C VAL A 155 1.64 11.73 2.04
N ILE A 156 1.02 12.48 1.13
CA ILE A 156 -0.42 12.47 0.88
C ILE A 156 -0.61 12.21 -0.61
N ASN A 157 -1.48 11.26 -0.93
CA ASN A 157 -1.98 11.03 -2.28
C ASN A 157 -3.46 11.39 -2.34
N ILE A 158 -3.88 12.07 -3.38
CA ILE A 158 -5.27 12.40 -3.68
C ILE A 158 -5.59 11.86 -5.06
N GLN A 159 -6.69 11.14 -5.19
CA GLN A 159 -7.16 10.56 -6.44
C GLN A 159 -8.55 11.13 -6.77
N TYR A 160 -8.75 11.44 -8.01
CA TYR A 160 -10.02 11.90 -8.56
C TYR A 160 -10.55 10.91 -9.58
N TRP A 161 -11.69 10.34 -9.27
CA TRP A 161 -12.40 9.37 -10.08
C TRP A 161 -13.58 10.00 -10.80
N ASP A 162 -14.20 9.27 -11.68
CA ASP A 162 -15.43 9.68 -12.31
C ASP A 162 -16.51 10.09 -11.28
N GLU A 163 -17.46 10.93 -11.69
CA GLU A 163 -18.62 11.40 -10.89
C GLU A 163 -18.23 12.32 -9.68
N ASN A 164 -17.10 13.00 -9.76
CA ASN A 164 -16.60 13.91 -8.69
C ASN A 164 -16.27 13.20 -7.37
N THR A 165 -15.82 11.98 -7.43
CA THR A 165 -15.35 11.23 -6.27
C THR A 165 -13.87 11.52 -6.02
N TYR A 166 -13.55 11.99 -4.81
CA TYR A 166 -12.18 12.16 -4.34
C TYR A 166 -11.88 11.12 -3.27
N GLU A 167 -10.77 10.43 -3.44
CA GLU A 167 -10.17 9.57 -2.43
C GLU A 167 -8.84 10.18 -2.00
N ALA A 168 -8.51 10.06 -0.72
CA ALA A 168 -7.26 10.58 -0.22
C ALA A 168 -6.64 9.60 0.77
N SER A 169 -5.33 9.52 0.75
CA SER A 169 -4.55 8.74 1.70
C SER A 169 -3.40 9.56 2.26
N ILE A 170 -3.03 9.26 3.50
CA ILE A 170 -1.90 9.87 4.20
C ILE A 170 -1.00 8.80 4.76
N GLY A 171 0.30 9.03 4.72
CA GLY A 171 1.25 8.08 5.24
C GLY A 171 2.68 8.58 5.32
N ARG A 172 3.60 7.61 5.27
CA ARG A 172 5.04 7.86 5.38
C ARG A 172 5.81 6.99 4.41
N TYR A 173 6.89 7.53 3.89
CA TYR A 173 7.91 6.72 3.22
C TYR A 173 8.56 5.75 4.20
N ILE A 174 8.87 4.57 3.71
CA ILE A 174 9.54 3.51 4.47
C ILE A 174 10.71 2.97 3.65
N ARG A 175 11.69 2.40 4.34
CA ARG A 175 12.84 1.78 3.70
C ARG A 175 12.54 0.33 3.35
N GLU A 176 13.23 -0.19 2.35
CA GLU A 176 13.18 -1.62 2.00
C GLU A 176 13.48 -2.52 3.23
N SER A 177 14.42 -2.09 4.08
CA SER A 177 14.74 -2.80 5.32
C SER A 177 13.62 -2.85 6.37
N ASP A 178 12.58 -2.05 6.20
CA ASP A 178 11.41 -2.02 7.07
C ASP A 178 10.33 -3.03 6.63
N ILE A 179 10.57 -3.75 5.52
CA ILE A 179 9.65 -4.72 4.90
C ILE A 179 10.27 -6.09 4.91
N GLU A 180 9.59 -7.06 5.48
CA GLU A 180 9.97 -8.48 5.43
C GLU A 180 8.80 -9.30 4.89
N ILE A 181 9.08 -10.23 3.99
CA ILE A 181 8.06 -11.12 3.44
C ILE A 181 8.11 -12.43 4.23
N TYR A 182 7.02 -12.71 4.94
CA TYR A 182 6.93 -13.90 5.79
C TYR A 182 6.38 -15.11 5.03
N SER A 183 5.33 -14.91 4.24
CA SER A 183 4.78 -15.96 3.38
C SER A 183 4.17 -15.38 2.12
N MET A 184 4.24 -16.14 1.03
CA MET A 184 3.44 -15.94 -0.17
C MET A 184 2.22 -16.84 -0.08
N SER A 185 1.06 -16.45 -0.65
CA SER A 185 -0.10 -17.33 -0.66
C SER A 185 0.22 -18.61 -1.43
N ASP A 186 -0.06 -19.75 -0.82
CA ASP A 186 -0.09 -21.02 -1.53
C ASP A 186 -1.37 -21.07 -2.38
N ASN A 187 -1.27 -20.70 -3.63
CA ASN A 187 -2.30 -21.02 -4.61
C ASN A 187 -2.17 -22.50 -4.98
N SER A 188 -2.79 -23.36 -4.16
CA SER A 188 -2.95 -24.81 -4.42
C SER A 188 -4.31 -25.07 -5.03
#